data_fcc40001ad302978268b126b872c2811
#
_entry.id   fcc40001ad302978268b126b872c2811
#
_cell.length_a   1.000
_cell.length_b   1.000
_cell.length_c   1.000
_cell.angle_alpha   90.00
_cell.angle_beta   90.00
_cell.angle_gamma   90.00
#
_symmetry.space_group_name_H-M   'P 1'
#
loop_
_entity.id
_entity.type
_entity.pdbx_description
1 polymer ?
#
loop_
_entity_poly.entity_id
_entity_poly.type
_entity_poly.pdbx_seq_one_letter_code
_entity_poly.pdbx_strand_id
1 'polypeptide(L)'
;MKNIHMKTRFSIFVMLALTCQILVAQTHIKVNDSNTWTTDELAPYVNQEVIFDVPIIVSSNASSPYTVSTRRLFTPTNQAAPNTTAIKTVTSLNSKGAMQLSGLNKELRCGDKIYNLKARVNSTTSLTYLDGPCTNSRAYYDTVNVRRLVNIADCDTCLLVCTSNLENYFMGNNYHSRQRAKVINALKHIDADLLGFVELECGDAAIKEIVSYLNSNLPHRTYTYISDNTTASGTDTKAAFVYDKNVLKTYGDMMVITGGAGKARKAMQIFEQKRNGERFIYSVNHFKAKSGTGTGADADQHDGQGQFNATRCQEAQAVIDLYKRLVGQREDKDILIMGDLNAYAKEDPIRKFLEYGLIDLHRSFHADTSYSYQYGGLAGYLDHAICSPTMYKQVCGVIGFHVNSDENDRYTYDKSSDQTMFRYSDHDPVLVGLRLDGSAATYDPKPEINNLEIIRGNASHLVIRDAESTDEQISYYAIYDISGRPVVSATKIESNMESVNLPDASGVYILYVYYKAKVYPYKFIVP
;
A
#
# COMPACT_ATOMS: atom_id res chain seq x y z
N MET A 1 -45.11 83.21 46.91
CA MET A 1 -45.47 82.06 46.08
C MET A 1 -44.61 82.06 44.83
N LYS A 2 -43.50 81.39 44.80
CA LYS A 2 -42.69 81.12 43.61
C LYS A 2 -42.16 79.68 43.71
N ASN A 3 -42.60 78.83 42.82
CA ASN A 3 -42.14 77.47 42.64
C ASN A 3 -40.70 77.46 42.10
N ILE A 4 -39.81 76.81 42.78
CA ILE A 4 -38.46 76.53 42.29
C ILE A 4 -38.45 75.06 41.85
N HIS A 5 -38.38 74.87 40.56
CA HIS A 5 -38.16 73.59 39.94
C HIS A 5 -36.63 73.25 40.01
N MET A 6 -36.30 72.26 40.80
CA MET A 6 -34.98 71.70 40.86
C MET A 6 -34.87 70.59 39.81
N LYS A 7 -34.12 70.85 38.73
CA LYS A 7 -33.82 69.83 37.70
C LYS A 7 -32.66 68.93 38.21
N THR A 8 -33.00 67.72 38.57
CA THR A 8 -32.00 66.67 38.86
C THR A 8 -31.48 66.15 37.55
N ARG A 9 -30.21 66.39 37.28
CA ARG A 9 -29.49 65.74 36.13
C ARG A 9 -29.07 64.33 36.55
N PHE A 10 -29.72 63.31 35.98
CA PHE A 10 -29.25 61.95 36.03
C PHE A 10 -28.07 61.80 35.04
N SER A 11 -26.85 61.65 35.53
CA SER A 11 -25.71 61.24 34.73
C SER A 11 -25.72 59.71 34.62
N ILE A 12 -26.07 59.22 33.47
CA ILE A 12 -25.94 57.81 33.10
C ILE A 12 -24.43 57.57 32.82
N PHE A 13 -23.74 56.96 33.76
CA PHE A 13 -22.42 56.37 33.51
C PHE A 13 -22.66 55.08 32.69
N VAL A 14 -22.46 55.16 31.39
CA VAL A 14 -22.34 53.99 30.54
C VAL A 14 -20.95 53.41 30.82
N MET A 15 -20.92 52.35 31.63
CA MET A 15 -19.72 51.53 31.80
C MET A 15 -19.54 50.72 30.52
N LEU A 16 -18.74 51.20 29.59
CA LEU A 16 -18.20 50.40 28.50
C LEU A 16 -17.27 49.36 29.14
N ALA A 17 -17.77 48.13 29.36
CA ALA A 17 -16.91 46.98 29.59
C ALA A 17 -16.19 46.69 28.26
N LEU A 18 -15.01 47.24 28.07
CA LEU A 18 -14.04 46.75 27.10
C LEU A 18 -13.70 45.30 27.53
N THR A 19 -14.36 44.32 26.99
CA THR A 19 -13.84 42.99 26.93
C THR A 19 -12.63 43.02 26.03
N CYS A 20 -11.48 43.28 26.61
CA CYS A 20 -10.21 43.03 25.95
C CYS A 20 -10.14 41.54 25.70
N GLN A 21 -10.61 41.06 24.57
CA GLN A 21 -10.26 39.76 24.08
C GLN A 21 -8.76 39.83 23.82
N ILE A 22 -8.00 39.37 24.78
CA ILE A 22 -6.58 39.06 24.57
C ILE A 22 -6.60 38.01 23.45
N LEU A 23 -6.33 38.43 22.21
CA LEU A 23 -5.97 37.55 21.13
C LEU A 23 -4.68 36.85 21.60
N VAL A 24 -4.80 35.74 22.29
CA VAL A 24 -3.65 34.88 22.54
C VAL A 24 -3.23 34.40 21.15
N ALA A 25 -2.10 34.89 20.68
CA ALA A 25 -1.54 34.41 19.44
C ALA A 25 -1.46 32.87 19.51
N GLN A 26 -2.13 32.20 18.60
CA GLN A 26 -2.12 30.74 18.56
C GLN A 26 -0.68 30.29 18.25
N THR A 27 -0.18 29.37 19.03
CA THR A 27 1.17 28.82 18.84
C THR A 27 1.13 27.77 17.75
N HIS A 28 1.82 28.03 16.65
CA HIS A 28 1.91 27.13 15.52
C HIS A 28 3.16 26.27 15.58
N ILE A 29 3.01 24.96 15.40
CA ILE A 29 4.11 24.02 15.22
C ILE A 29 4.44 23.97 13.72
N LYS A 30 5.58 24.56 13.37
CA LYS A 30 6.12 24.45 12.01
C LYS A 30 6.85 23.14 11.83
N VAL A 31 6.39 22.33 10.91
CA VAL A 31 7.06 21.10 10.49
C VAL A 31 7.80 21.38 9.18
N ASN A 32 9.10 21.66 9.28
CA ASN A 32 9.91 22.00 8.10
C ASN A 32 10.08 20.81 7.16
N ASP A 33 10.24 19.60 7.71
CA ASP A 33 10.29 18.34 6.96
C ASP A 33 9.58 17.24 7.76
N SER A 34 8.44 16.79 7.24
CA SER A 34 7.66 15.72 7.88
C SER A 34 8.41 14.40 8.00
N ASN A 35 9.40 14.13 7.16
CA ASN A 35 10.14 12.87 7.17
C ASN A 35 11.18 12.79 8.29
N THR A 36 11.70 13.91 8.71
CA THR A 36 12.73 14.01 9.76
C THR A 36 12.23 14.58 11.07
N TRP A 37 11.03 15.17 11.09
CA TRP A 37 10.42 15.74 12.28
C TRP A 37 10.30 14.72 13.41
N THR A 38 10.57 15.15 14.64
CA THR A 38 10.49 14.32 15.85
C THR A 38 9.68 14.99 16.94
N THR A 39 9.14 14.19 17.83
CA THR A 39 8.37 14.64 19.00
C THR A 39 9.20 15.44 20.00
N ASP A 40 10.53 15.37 19.94
CA ASP A 40 11.43 16.19 20.76
C ASP A 40 11.17 17.69 20.52
N GLU A 41 10.70 18.07 19.33
CA GLU A 41 10.34 19.44 18.98
C GLU A 41 9.12 19.97 19.76
N LEU A 42 8.35 19.10 20.40
CA LEU A 42 7.22 19.50 21.27
C LEU A 42 7.65 19.90 22.69
N ALA A 43 8.89 19.65 23.09
CA ALA A 43 9.35 19.92 24.46
C ALA A 43 9.09 21.38 24.95
N PRO A 44 9.29 22.43 24.12
CA PRO A 44 9.00 23.81 24.52
C PRO A 44 7.51 24.11 24.72
N TYR A 45 6.64 23.24 24.22
CA TYR A 45 5.18 23.47 24.17
C TYR A 45 4.40 22.62 25.16
N VAL A 46 5.07 21.87 26.03
CA VAL A 46 4.40 21.06 27.07
C VAL A 46 3.48 21.94 27.92
N ASN A 47 2.24 21.49 28.12
CA ASN A 47 1.13 22.19 28.79
C ASN A 47 0.54 23.39 28.00
N GLN A 48 0.94 23.59 26.75
CA GLN A 48 0.39 24.63 25.88
C GLN A 48 -0.57 24.07 24.83
N GLU A 49 -1.40 24.94 24.27
CA GLU A 49 -2.22 24.66 23.11
C GLU A 49 -1.47 25.06 21.84
N VAL A 50 -1.44 24.16 20.88
CA VAL A 50 -0.70 24.33 19.62
C VAL A 50 -1.58 23.99 18.43
N ILE A 51 -1.20 24.50 17.25
CA ILE A 51 -1.77 24.11 15.96
C ILE A 51 -0.64 23.58 15.09
N PHE A 52 -0.86 22.41 14.48
CA PHE A 52 0.08 21.87 13.51
C PHE A 52 -0.18 22.44 12.12
N ASP A 53 0.86 22.98 11.48
CA ASP A 53 0.79 23.55 10.12
C ASP A 53 0.74 22.49 9.01
N VAL A 54 0.97 21.23 9.35
CA VAL A 54 0.88 20.09 8.44
C VAL A 54 -0.26 19.14 8.85
N PRO A 55 -0.82 18.38 7.91
CA PRO A 55 -1.77 17.33 8.26
C PRO A 55 -1.11 16.28 9.17
N ILE A 56 -1.78 15.93 10.25
CA ILE A 56 -1.38 14.85 11.14
C ILE A 56 -2.06 13.56 10.71
N ILE A 57 -1.28 12.50 10.51
CA ILE A 57 -1.71 11.24 9.91
C ILE A 57 -1.92 10.20 11.00
N VAL A 58 -3.04 9.48 10.94
CA VAL A 58 -3.34 8.35 11.83
C VAL A 58 -2.53 7.13 11.41
N SER A 59 -1.81 6.53 12.35
CA SER A 59 -0.94 5.37 12.13
C SER A 59 -1.44 4.08 12.78
N SER A 60 -2.48 4.12 13.62
CA SER A 60 -3.05 2.91 14.22
C SER A 60 -4.51 2.72 13.80
N ASN A 61 -4.92 1.47 13.63
CA ASN A 61 -6.31 1.09 13.38
C ASN A 61 -7.10 0.82 14.68
N ALA A 62 -6.52 1.11 15.84
CA ALA A 62 -7.17 0.99 17.14
C ALA A 62 -8.09 2.19 17.43
N SER A 63 -8.91 2.05 18.48
CA SER A 63 -9.67 3.17 19.05
C SER A 63 -8.76 4.18 19.79
N SER A 64 -9.32 5.35 20.12
CA SER A 64 -8.60 6.36 20.93
C SER A 64 -7.99 5.75 22.22
N PRO A 65 -6.74 6.10 22.60
CA PRO A 65 -5.89 7.08 21.94
C PRO A 65 -5.31 6.56 20.60
N TYR A 66 -5.38 7.40 19.56
CA TYR A 66 -4.81 7.09 18.27
C TYR A 66 -3.30 7.34 18.27
N THR A 67 -2.53 6.44 17.65
CA THR A 67 -1.16 6.77 17.27
C THR A 67 -1.20 7.64 16.03
N VAL A 68 -0.58 8.81 16.11
CA VAL A 68 -0.55 9.80 15.01
C VAL A 68 0.88 10.27 14.77
N SER A 69 1.14 10.81 13.59
CA SER A 69 2.46 11.32 13.20
C SER A 69 2.34 12.36 12.08
N THR A 70 3.41 13.08 11.79
CA THR A 70 3.51 14.03 10.66
C THR A 70 3.65 13.33 9.31
N ARG A 71 3.89 12.02 9.29
CA ARG A 71 4.03 11.16 8.10
C ARG A 71 3.42 9.79 8.36
N ARG A 72 3.21 8.99 7.32
CA ARG A 72 2.91 7.57 7.51
C ARG A 72 4.17 6.86 8.01
N LEU A 73 4.02 6.06 9.06
CA LEU A 73 5.11 5.27 9.62
C LEU A 73 5.16 3.91 8.94
N PHE A 74 6.34 3.50 8.52
CA PHE A 74 6.54 2.22 7.82
C PHE A 74 7.41 1.28 8.64
N THR A 75 7.18 -0.01 8.50
CA THR A 75 8.05 -1.05 9.05
C THR A 75 9.49 -0.81 8.55
N PRO A 76 10.50 -0.83 9.44
CA PRO A 76 11.87 -0.50 9.06
C PRO A 76 12.41 -1.31 7.89
N THR A 77 12.14 -2.63 7.85
CA THR A 77 12.58 -3.51 6.74
C THR A 77 11.75 -3.35 5.45
N ASN A 78 10.66 -2.57 5.49
CA ASN A 78 10.00 -2.13 4.27
C ASN A 78 10.79 -1.04 3.55
N GLN A 79 11.57 -0.24 4.29
CA GLN A 79 12.28 0.93 3.76
C GLN A 79 13.80 0.76 3.69
N ALA A 80 14.41 -0.01 4.58
CA ALA A 80 15.84 -0.19 4.69
C ALA A 80 16.23 -1.66 4.79
N ALA A 81 17.38 -2.01 4.24
CA ALA A 81 17.90 -3.38 4.32
C ALA A 81 18.24 -3.76 5.78
N PRO A 82 18.02 -5.03 6.16
CA PRO A 82 18.40 -5.55 7.48
C PRO A 82 19.89 -5.32 7.80
N ASN A 83 20.21 -5.21 9.09
CA ASN A 83 21.58 -5.01 9.59
C ASN A 83 22.33 -3.75 9.09
N THR A 84 21.63 -2.75 8.56
CA THR A 84 22.24 -1.50 8.09
C THR A 84 22.06 -0.35 9.10
N THR A 85 22.87 0.69 8.96
CA THR A 85 22.65 1.94 9.70
C THR A 85 21.30 2.57 9.34
N ALA A 86 20.85 2.41 8.10
CA ALA A 86 19.58 2.94 7.62
C ALA A 86 18.38 2.36 8.39
N ILE A 87 18.37 1.06 8.70
CA ILE A 87 17.26 0.47 9.49
C ILE A 87 17.19 1.08 10.90
N LYS A 88 18.35 1.32 11.53
CA LYS A 88 18.41 1.97 12.85
C LYS A 88 17.88 3.40 12.79
N THR A 89 18.19 4.11 11.72
CA THR A 89 17.69 5.48 11.47
C THR A 89 16.17 5.47 11.32
N VAL A 90 15.61 4.59 10.47
CA VAL A 90 14.15 4.47 10.27
C VAL A 90 13.46 4.10 11.59
N THR A 91 14.00 3.13 12.33
CA THR A 91 13.46 2.72 13.63
C THR A 91 13.43 3.89 14.63
N SER A 92 14.52 4.64 14.71
CA SER A 92 14.61 5.83 15.58
C SER A 92 13.62 6.91 15.16
N LEU A 93 13.53 7.21 13.87
CA LEU A 93 12.59 8.20 13.34
C LEU A 93 11.13 7.78 13.57
N ASN A 94 10.79 6.51 13.41
CA ASN A 94 9.45 6.02 13.74
C ASN A 94 9.11 6.18 15.20
N SER A 95 9.99 5.74 16.09
CA SER A 95 9.82 5.87 17.55
C SER A 95 9.68 7.33 17.99
N LYS A 96 10.51 8.22 17.44
CA LYS A 96 10.49 9.65 17.75
C LYS A 96 9.45 10.45 16.97
N GLY A 97 8.81 9.88 15.96
CA GLY A 97 7.77 10.54 15.16
C GLY A 97 6.35 10.23 15.61
N ALA A 98 6.17 9.23 16.47
CA ALA A 98 4.85 8.76 16.92
C ALA A 98 4.36 9.52 18.15
N MET A 99 3.10 9.98 18.11
CA MET A 99 2.40 10.65 19.21
C MET A 99 1.11 9.91 19.53
N GLN A 100 0.65 9.98 20.77
CA GLN A 100 -0.66 9.50 21.21
C GLN A 100 -1.64 10.66 21.22
N LEU A 101 -2.73 10.58 20.46
CA LEU A 101 -3.79 11.59 20.42
C LEU A 101 -5.04 11.05 21.13
N SER A 102 -5.37 11.63 22.28
CA SER A 102 -6.55 11.34 23.07
C SER A 102 -7.64 12.41 22.88
N GLY A 103 -8.85 12.14 23.39
CA GLY A 103 -9.95 13.13 23.40
C GLY A 103 -10.69 13.29 22.08
N LEU A 104 -10.33 12.58 21.03
CA LEU A 104 -11.04 12.59 19.76
C LEU A 104 -12.19 11.58 19.79
N ASN A 105 -13.41 12.07 19.74
CA ASN A 105 -14.64 11.24 19.71
C ASN A 105 -15.12 11.03 18.27
N LYS A 106 -14.23 10.61 17.39
CA LYS A 106 -14.52 10.25 16.00
C LYS A 106 -13.78 8.95 15.69
N GLU A 107 -14.37 8.16 14.82
CA GLU A 107 -13.68 7.00 14.29
C GLU A 107 -12.74 7.42 13.18
N LEU A 108 -11.47 7.08 13.34
CA LEU A 108 -10.42 7.29 12.36
C LEU A 108 -9.84 5.95 11.92
N ARG A 109 -9.28 5.94 10.71
CA ARG A 109 -8.63 4.82 10.08
C ARG A 109 -7.16 5.14 9.86
N CYS A 110 -6.35 4.13 9.69
CA CYS A 110 -4.97 4.34 9.29
C CYS A 110 -4.89 5.13 7.98
N GLY A 111 -4.04 6.14 7.95
CA GLY A 111 -3.90 7.03 6.82
C GLY A 111 -4.85 8.24 6.80
N ASP A 112 -5.88 8.28 7.67
CA ASP A 112 -6.70 9.48 7.82
C ASP A 112 -5.86 10.67 8.25
N LYS A 113 -6.23 11.85 7.79
CA LYS A 113 -5.52 13.10 8.06
C LYS A 113 -6.37 14.03 8.91
N ILE A 114 -5.74 14.67 9.87
CA ILE A 114 -6.32 15.74 10.67
C ILE A 114 -5.61 17.03 10.25
N TYR A 115 -6.33 17.94 9.62
CA TYR A 115 -5.78 19.22 9.16
C TYR A 115 -5.87 20.26 10.25
N ASN A 116 -4.86 21.12 10.34
CA ASN A 116 -4.79 22.19 11.33
C ASN A 116 -5.13 21.68 12.74
N LEU A 117 -4.59 20.48 13.10
CA LEU A 117 -4.84 19.89 14.39
C LEU A 117 -4.52 20.87 15.50
N LYS A 118 -5.55 21.32 16.22
CA LYS A 118 -5.40 22.04 17.48
C LYS A 118 -5.39 21.04 18.63
N ALA A 119 -4.33 21.01 19.39
CA ALA A 119 -4.14 20.06 20.48
C ALA A 119 -3.46 20.72 21.70
N ARG A 120 -3.73 20.17 22.89
CA ARG A 120 -2.92 20.44 24.06
C ARG A 120 -1.79 19.43 24.12
N VAL A 121 -0.58 19.91 24.28
CA VAL A 121 0.62 19.09 24.45
C VAL A 121 0.71 18.67 25.91
N ASN A 122 0.44 17.40 26.22
CA ASN A 122 0.54 16.86 27.59
C ASN A 122 1.98 16.43 27.92
N SER A 123 2.66 15.89 26.91
CA SER A 123 4.09 15.55 26.91
C SER A 123 4.59 15.58 25.48
N THR A 124 5.88 15.35 25.26
CA THR A 124 6.45 15.27 23.90
C THR A 124 5.81 14.16 23.03
N THR A 125 5.21 13.15 23.65
CA THR A 125 4.59 12.02 22.93
C THR A 125 3.08 11.92 23.14
N SER A 126 2.43 12.87 23.85
CA SER A 126 1.01 12.79 24.19
C SER A 126 0.31 14.11 23.96
N LEU A 127 -0.78 14.04 23.19
CA LEU A 127 -1.62 15.15 22.79
C LEU A 127 -3.06 14.91 23.22
N THR A 128 -3.77 15.98 23.60
CA THR A 128 -5.23 15.99 23.72
C THR A 128 -5.82 16.79 22.57
N TYR A 129 -6.71 16.17 21.80
CA TYR A 129 -7.45 16.81 20.71
C TYR A 129 -8.34 17.93 21.26
N LEU A 130 -8.30 19.09 20.61
CA LEU A 130 -9.18 20.23 20.91
C LEU A 130 -10.06 20.55 19.70
N ASP A 131 -9.47 20.64 18.50
CA ASP A 131 -10.14 20.93 17.26
C ASP A 131 -9.30 20.49 16.05
N GLY A 132 -9.93 20.44 14.87
CA GLY A 132 -9.29 20.13 13.58
C GLY A 132 -10.20 19.32 12.67
N PRO A 133 -10.41 19.75 11.42
CA PRO A 133 -11.18 18.98 10.47
C PRO A 133 -10.46 17.68 10.14
N CYS A 134 -11.14 16.56 10.37
CA CYS A 134 -10.66 15.24 10.03
C CYS A 134 -11.20 14.85 8.66
N THR A 135 -10.36 14.32 7.80
CA THR A 135 -10.80 13.66 6.58
C THR A 135 -11.34 12.27 6.94
N ASN A 136 -12.42 12.25 7.65
CA ASN A 136 -13.07 11.01 8.04
C ASN A 136 -14.39 10.87 7.33
N SER A 137 -14.49 11.06 6.08
CA SER A 137 -15.69 10.58 5.43
C SER A 137 -15.32 9.37 4.59
N ARG A 138 -16.08 8.30 4.71
CA ARG A 138 -16.04 7.20 3.75
C ARG A 138 -16.15 7.72 2.31
N ALA A 139 -16.72 8.89 2.10
CA ALA A 139 -16.74 9.61 0.83
C ALA A 139 -15.39 10.23 0.45
N TYR A 140 -14.53 10.58 1.40
CA TYR A 140 -13.22 11.17 1.14
C TYR A 140 -12.14 10.14 0.80
N TYR A 141 -12.41 8.87 1.05
CA TYR A 141 -11.52 7.74 0.75
C TYR A 141 -11.19 7.59 -0.72
N ASP A 142 -12.07 8.05 -1.58
CA ASP A 142 -11.91 7.97 -3.02
C ASP A 142 -10.68 8.72 -3.56
N THR A 143 -10.09 9.61 -2.77
CA THR A 143 -8.98 10.46 -3.22
C THR A 143 -7.65 10.22 -2.49
N VAL A 144 -7.66 9.65 -1.28
CA VAL A 144 -6.45 9.51 -0.44
C VAL A 144 -6.02 8.05 -0.27
N ASN A 145 -6.98 7.15 -0.08
CA ASN A 145 -6.73 5.71 -0.07
C ASN A 145 -7.38 5.13 -1.32
N VAL A 146 -6.62 4.50 -2.17
CA VAL A 146 -7.07 3.90 -3.42
C VAL A 146 -8.04 2.76 -3.12
N ARG A 147 -9.29 3.11 -2.84
CA ARG A 147 -10.43 2.20 -2.70
C ARG A 147 -11.26 2.10 -3.97
N ARG A 148 -10.96 2.93 -4.94
CA ARG A 148 -11.33 2.67 -6.31
C ARG A 148 -10.25 1.80 -6.90
N LEU A 149 -10.69 0.74 -7.55
CA LEU A 149 -9.92 0.18 -8.63
C LEU A 149 -9.76 1.34 -9.63
N VAL A 150 -8.71 2.12 -9.48
CA VAL A 150 -8.23 2.95 -10.56
C VAL A 150 -8.03 1.95 -11.70
N ASN A 151 -8.58 2.22 -12.87
CA ASN A 151 -8.39 1.38 -14.04
C ASN A 151 -6.90 1.06 -14.18
N ILE A 152 -6.49 -0.10 -13.63
CA ILE A 152 -5.10 -0.58 -13.73
C ILE A 152 -4.81 -0.93 -15.18
N ALA A 153 -5.89 -1.08 -15.93
CA ALA A 153 -5.89 -1.39 -17.32
C ALA A 153 -6.80 -0.39 -18.04
N ASP A 154 -6.21 0.72 -18.49
CA ASP A 154 -6.85 1.63 -19.46
C ASP A 154 -7.04 0.96 -20.84
N CYS A 155 -7.25 -0.35 -20.86
CA CYS A 155 -7.51 -1.04 -22.11
C CYS A 155 -8.49 -2.19 -21.91
N ASP A 156 -9.50 -2.25 -22.78
CA ASP A 156 -10.52 -3.31 -22.85
C ASP A 156 -9.93 -4.73 -23.04
N THR A 157 -8.63 -4.85 -23.18
CA THR A 157 -7.92 -6.10 -23.49
C THR A 157 -6.94 -6.53 -22.40
N CYS A 158 -6.87 -5.83 -21.28
CA CYS A 158 -5.99 -6.18 -20.18
C CYS A 158 -6.59 -7.27 -19.30
N LEU A 159 -5.74 -8.21 -18.89
CA LEU A 159 -6.05 -9.23 -17.92
C LEU A 159 -5.83 -8.66 -16.52
N LEU A 160 -6.83 -8.76 -15.65
CA LEU A 160 -6.70 -8.38 -14.24
C LEU A 160 -6.42 -9.62 -13.39
N VAL A 161 -5.25 -9.66 -12.75
CA VAL A 161 -4.83 -10.72 -11.82
C VAL A 161 -4.87 -10.17 -10.41
N CYS A 162 -5.45 -10.91 -9.48
CA CYS A 162 -5.55 -10.55 -8.06
C CYS A 162 -4.99 -11.67 -7.18
N THR A 163 -4.32 -11.31 -6.09
CA THR A 163 -4.06 -12.21 -4.97
C THR A 163 -4.66 -11.65 -3.70
N SER A 164 -5.15 -12.54 -2.81
CA SER A 164 -5.74 -12.16 -1.53
C SER A 164 -5.46 -13.20 -0.46
N ASN A 165 -4.94 -12.75 0.68
CA ASN A 165 -4.99 -13.50 1.92
C ASN A 165 -6.41 -13.39 2.49
N LEU A 166 -7.05 -14.52 2.82
CA LEU A 166 -8.44 -14.60 3.26
C LEU A 166 -8.60 -14.73 4.78
N GLU A 167 -7.50 -14.59 5.54
CA GLU A 167 -7.49 -14.65 7.01
C GLU A 167 -8.19 -15.93 7.54
N ASN A 168 -7.58 -17.10 7.25
CA ASN A 168 -8.08 -18.39 7.70
C ASN A 168 -9.56 -18.66 7.35
N TYR A 169 -9.88 -18.65 6.06
CA TYR A 169 -11.22 -18.92 5.56
C TYR A 169 -11.59 -20.40 5.73
N PHE A 170 -12.16 -20.75 6.88
CA PHE A 170 -12.58 -22.10 7.24
C PHE A 170 -14.10 -22.24 7.23
N MET A 171 -14.60 -23.29 6.58
CA MET A 171 -16.05 -23.61 6.50
C MET A 171 -16.69 -23.85 7.88
N GLY A 172 -15.89 -24.37 8.82
CA GLY A 172 -16.34 -24.65 10.20
C GLY A 172 -16.26 -23.46 11.16
N ASN A 173 -15.82 -22.28 10.71
CA ASN A 173 -15.72 -21.11 11.56
C ASN A 173 -17.12 -20.59 11.97
N ASN A 174 -17.30 -20.26 13.24
CA ASN A 174 -18.56 -19.71 13.76
C ASN A 174 -19.01 -18.41 13.05
N TYR A 175 -18.09 -17.69 12.46
CA TYR A 175 -18.33 -16.41 11.76
C TYR A 175 -18.24 -16.56 10.23
N HIS A 176 -18.14 -17.79 9.73
CA HIS A 176 -17.93 -18.08 8.31
C HIS A 176 -18.89 -17.32 7.38
N SER A 177 -20.19 -17.29 7.69
CA SER A 177 -21.17 -16.59 6.85
C SER A 177 -20.91 -15.09 6.73
N ARG A 178 -20.40 -14.46 7.79
CA ARG A 178 -20.03 -13.02 7.78
C ARG A 178 -18.75 -12.80 6.99
N GLN A 179 -17.72 -13.61 7.21
CA GLN A 179 -16.47 -13.57 6.45
C GLN A 179 -16.73 -13.76 4.97
N ARG A 180 -17.50 -14.80 4.60
CA ARG A 180 -17.93 -15.04 3.22
C ARG A 180 -18.60 -13.83 2.58
N ALA A 181 -19.57 -13.22 3.27
CA ALA A 181 -20.28 -12.06 2.72
C ALA A 181 -19.31 -10.90 2.40
N LYS A 182 -18.38 -10.62 3.29
CA LYS A 182 -17.35 -9.59 3.09
C LYS A 182 -16.40 -9.94 1.95
N VAL A 183 -15.87 -11.17 1.92
CA VAL A 183 -15.00 -11.68 0.86
C VAL A 183 -15.68 -11.57 -0.51
N ILE A 184 -16.91 -12.08 -0.64
CA ILE A 184 -17.65 -12.04 -1.89
C ILE A 184 -17.92 -10.60 -2.34
N ASN A 185 -18.26 -9.69 -1.43
CA ASN A 185 -18.46 -8.29 -1.77
C ASN A 185 -17.16 -7.60 -2.22
N ALA A 186 -16.02 -7.94 -1.64
CA ALA A 186 -14.72 -7.46 -2.12
C ALA A 186 -14.37 -8.01 -3.51
N LEU A 187 -14.48 -9.32 -3.69
CA LEU A 187 -14.16 -9.98 -4.96
C LEU A 187 -15.06 -9.54 -6.12
N LYS A 188 -16.35 -9.29 -5.85
CA LYS A 188 -17.27 -8.70 -6.82
C LYS A 188 -16.85 -7.29 -7.26
N HIS A 189 -16.35 -6.50 -6.32
CA HIS A 189 -15.87 -5.16 -6.63
C HIS A 189 -14.56 -5.19 -7.41
N ILE A 190 -13.69 -6.16 -7.11
CA ILE A 190 -12.42 -6.38 -7.80
C ILE A 190 -12.67 -6.88 -9.24
N ASP A 191 -13.59 -7.82 -9.43
CA ASP A 191 -13.97 -8.39 -10.74
C ASP A 191 -12.79 -8.86 -11.60
N ALA A 192 -11.81 -9.55 -10.99
CA ALA A 192 -10.59 -9.99 -11.66
C ALA A 192 -10.82 -11.22 -12.55
N ASP A 193 -10.01 -11.35 -13.62
CA ASP A 193 -10.02 -12.52 -14.51
C ASP A 193 -9.36 -13.75 -13.88
N LEU A 194 -8.38 -13.51 -12.99
CA LEU A 194 -7.61 -14.55 -12.30
C LEU A 194 -7.41 -14.16 -10.84
N LEU A 195 -7.78 -15.06 -9.94
CA LEU A 195 -7.70 -14.89 -8.50
C LEU A 195 -6.78 -15.95 -7.90
N GLY A 196 -5.83 -15.52 -7.08
CA GLY A 196 -5.03 -16.37 -6.21
C GLY A 196 -5.43 -16.16 -4.76
N PHE A 197 -5.68 -17.24 -4.03
CA PHE A 197 -6.02 -17.16 -2.62
C PHE A 197 -4.97 -17.83 -1.76
N VAL A 198 -4.70 -17.26 -0.62
CA VAL A 198 -3.96 -17.89 0.48
C VAL A 198 -4.82 -17.84 1.75
N GLU A 199 -4.48 -18.66 2.73
CA GLU A 199 -5.29 -18.87 3.93
C GLU A 199 -6.72 -19.37 3.64
N LEU A 200 -6.91 -20.08 2.56
CA LEU A 200 -8.13 -20.80 2.24
C LEU A 200 -8.04 -22.24 2.79
N GLU A 201 -9.11 -22.74 3.40
CA GLU A 201 -9.18 -24.13 3.90
C GLU A 201 -8.81 -25.15 2.82
N CYS A 202 -8.03 -26.17 3.20
CA CYS A 202 -7.72 -27.30 2.33
C CYS A 202 -8.98 -28.05 1.88
N GLY A 203 -8.88 -28.79 0.78
CA GLY A 203 -10.02 -29.42 0.13
C GLY A 203 -10.81 -28.45 -0.75
N ASP A 204 -11.85 -28.97 -1.38
CA ASP A 204 -12.58 -28.21 -2.42
C ASP A 204 -13.82 -27.46 -1.89
N ALA A 205 -14.25 -27.68 -0.65
CA ALA A 205 -15.51 -27.13 -0.15
C ALA A 205 -15.51 -25.60 -0.14
N ALA A 206 -14.49 -24.99 0.44
CA ALA A 206 -14.38 -23.53 0.57
C ALA A 206 -14.23 -22.83 -0.79
N ILE A 207 -13.41 -23.36 -1.70
CA ILE A 207 -13.22 -22.77 -3.02
C ILE A 207 -14.47 -22.93 -3.91
N LYS A 208 -15.18 -24.06 -3.82
CA LYS A 208 -16.47 -24.28 -4.50
C LYS A 208 -17.51 -23.28 -4.05
N GLU A 209 -17.57 -23.00 -2.76
CA GLU A 209 -18.50 -22.01 -2.22
C GLU A 209 -18.20 -20.62 -2.81
N ILE A 210 -16.95 -20.17 -2.75
CA ILE A 210 -16.54 -18.87 -3.32
C ILE A 210 -16.92 -18.78 -4.81
N VAL A 211 -16.55 -19.77 -5.61
CA VAL A 211 -16.86 -19.81 -7.05
C VAL A 211 -18.37 -19.79 -7.31
N SER A 212 -19.15 -20.53 -6.53
CA SER A 212 -20.62 -20.55 -6.66
C SER A 212 -21.21 -19.15 -6.41
N TYR A 213 -20.77 -18.46 -5.35
CA TYR A 213 -21.25 -17.12 -5.05
C TYR A 213 -20.79 -16.09 -6.09
N LEU A 214 -19.54 -16.17 -6.58
CA LEU A 214 -19.06 -15.28 -7.62
C LEU A 214 -19.86 -15.43 -8.91
N ASN A 215 -20.09 -16.66 -9.38
CA ASN A 215 -20.88 -16.93 -10.59
C ASN A 215 -22.35 -16.49 -10.45
N SER A 216 -22.90 -16.56 -9.24
CA SER A 216 -24.26 -16.08 -8.98
C SER A 216 -24.38 -14.56 -8.96
N ASN A 217 -23.29 -13.85 -8.68
CA ASN A 217 -23.28 -12.39 -8.51
C ASN A 217 -22.65 -11.63 -9.67
N LEU A 218 -21.86 -12.30 -10.52
CA LEU A 218 -21.17 -11.74 -11.69
C LEU A 218 -21.56 -12.51 -12.97
N PRO A 219 -22.76 -12.26 -13.52
CA PRO A 219 -23.32 -13.05 -14.63
C PRO A 219 -22.52 -12.92 -15.93
N HIS A 220 -21.64 -11.92 -16.06
CA HIS A 220 -20.74 -11.75 -17.20
C HIS A 220 -19.46 -12.61 -17.09
N ARG A 221 -19.22 -13.23 -15.93
CA ARG A 221 -18.10 -14.14 -15.67
C ARG A 221 -18.54 -15.61 -15.66
N THR A 222 -17.59 -16.50 -15.91
CA THR A 222 -17.78 -17.92 -15.67
C THR A 222 -16.56 -18.47 -14.95
N TYR A 223 -16.53 -18.26 -13.64
CA TYR A 223 -15.42 -18.72 -12.81
C TYR A 223 -15.41 -20.24 -12.65
N THR A 224 -14.21 -20.75 -12.61
CA THR A 224 -13.87 -22.11 -12.20
C THR A 224 -12.62 -22.10 -11.33
N TYR A 225 -12.27 -23.23 -10.72
CA TYR A 225 -11.10 -23.33 -9.85
C TYR A 225 -10.27 -24.55 -10.23
N ILE A 226 -9.05 -24.63 -9.69
CA ILE A 226 -8.17 -25.78 -9.81
C ILE A 226 -8.24 -26.58 -8.52
N SER A 227 -8.65 -27.86 -8.62
CA SER A 227 -8.61 -28.80 -7.48
C SER A 227 -7.17 -29.27 -7.26
N ASP A 228 -6.73 -29.32 -6.01
CA ASP A 228 -5.38 -29.71 -5.61
C ASP A 228 -5.32 -31.05 -4.89
N ASN A 229 -6.46 -31.75 -4.78
CA ASN A 229 -6.61 -33.01 -4.07
C ASN A 229 -6.21 -32.96 -2.58
N THR A 230 -6.15 -31.78 -1.97
CA THR A 230 -5.96 -31.66 -0.52
C THR A 230 -7.24 -32.05 0.21
N THR A 231 -7.08 -32.42 1.48
CA THR A 231 -8.21 -32.81 2.34
C THR A 231 -8.46 -31.72 3.36
N ALA A 232 -9.72 -31.33 3.54
CA ALA A 232 -10.12 -30.41 4.58
C ALA A 232 -9.76 -30.95 5.97
N SER A 233 -9.14 -30.14 6.80
CA SER A 233 -8.74 -30.48 8.16
C SER A 233 -9.29 -29.52 9.22
N GLY A 234 -9.90 -28.40 8.78
CA GLY A 234 -10.36 -27.31 9.65
C GLY A 234 -9.24 -26.47 10.26
N THR A 235 -7.97 -26.81 9.98
CA THR A 235 -6.78 -26.11 10.50
C THR A 235 -5.73 -25.81 9.46
N ASP A 236 -5.70 -26.59 8.38
CA ASP A 236 -4.71 -26.43 7.30
C ASP A 236 -5.26 -25.55 6.17
N THR A 237 -4.42 -24.69 5.67
CA THR A 237 -4.73 -23.78 4.56
C THR A 237 -3.85 -24.06 3.35
N LYS A 238 -4.34 -23.64 2.18
CA LYS A 238 -3.69 -23.83 0.88
C LYS A 238 -3.56 -22.55 0.09
N ALA A 239 -2.69 -22.57 -0.94
CA ALA A 239 -2.74 -21.69 -2.08
C ALA A 239 -3.75 -22.21 -3.11
N ALA A 240 -4.58 -21.34 -3.69
CA ALA A 240 -5.64 -21.77 -4.59
C ALA A 240 -5.80 -20.80 -5.77
N PHE A 241 -6.35 -21.31 -6.88
CA PHE A 241 -6.57 -20.57 -8.12
C PHE A 241 -8.03 -20.62 -8.53
N VAL A 242 -8.61 -19.44 -8.80
CA VAL A 242 -9.92 -19.26 -9.43
C VAL A 242 -9.74 -18.37 -10.66
N TYR A 243 -10.33 -18.74 -11.78
CA TYR A 243 -10.19 -18.00 -13.02
C TYR A 243 -11.47 -18.00 -13.87
N ASP A 244 -11.65 -16.96 -14.66
CA ASP A 244 -12.73 -16.93 -15.65
C ASP A 244 -12.37 -17.83 -16.83
N LYS A 245 -13.09 -18.95 -16.98
CA LYS A 245 -12.85 -19.91 -18.06
C LYS A 245 -13.19 -19.37 -19.46
N ASN A 246 -13.87 -18.23 -19.57
CA ASN A 246 -14.08 -17.57 -20.86
C ASN A 246 -12.82 -16.84 -21.33
N VAL A 247 -11.98 -16.37 -20.40
CA VAL A 247 -10.76 -15.59 -20.66
C VAL A 247 -9.53 -16.47 -20.69
N LEU A 248 -9.42 -17.39 -19.73
CA LEU A 248 -8.25 -18.22 -19.49
C LEU A 248 -8.56 -19.72 -19.60
N LYS A 249 -7.53 -20.49 -19.83
CA LYS A 249 -7.50 -21.95 -19.59
C LYS A 249 -6.18 -22.34 -18.94
N THR A 250 -6.16 -23.46 -18.24
CA THR A 250 -4.94 -24.06 -17.71
C THR A 250 -4.13 -24.76 -18.80
N TYR A 251 -2.81 -24.75 -18.66
CA TYR A 251 -1.89 -25.50 -19.50
C TYR A 251 -1.02 -26.41 -18.62
N GLY A 252 -1.25 -27.71 -18.73
CA GLY A 252 -0.67 -28.71 -17.82
C GLY A 252 -1.29 -28.68 -16.42
N ASP A 253 -0.76 -29.52 -15.55
CA ASP A 253 -1.23 -29.67 -14.17
C ASP A 253 -0.65 -28.58 -13.26
N MET A 254 -1.38 -28.29 -12.18
CA MET A 254 -0.90 -27.42 -11.12
C MET A 254 0.27 -28.09 -10.39
N MET A 255 1.30 -27.31 -10.10
CA MET A 255 2.50 -27.76 -9.42
C MET A 255 2.55 -27.19 -8.00
N VAL A 256 2.46 -28.09 -7.01
CA VAL A 256 2.68 -27.72 -5.60
C VAL A 256 4.17 -27.58 -5.34
N ILE A 257 4.57 -26.46 -4.72
CA ILE A 257 5.96 -26.17 -4.38
C ILE A 257 6.25 -26.74 -3.00
N THR A 258 7.14 -27.73 -2.95
CA THR A 258 7.64 -28.34 -1.72
C THR A 258 8.90 -27.60 -1.25
N GLY A 259 9.03 -27.39 0.05
CA GLY A 259 10.15 -26.68 0.68
C GLY A 259 9.65 -25.66 1.71
N GLY A 260 10.38 -25.50 2.81
CA GLY A 260 9.98 -24.67 3.93
C GLY A 260 8.80 -25.24 4.72
N ALA A 261 7.99 -24.37 5.32
CA ALA A 261 6.86 -24.74 6.14
C ALA A 261 5.56 -24.91 5.32
N GLY A 262 4.73 -25.90 5.73
CA GLY A 262 3.40 -26.12 5.14
C GLY A 262 3.38 -26.92 3.84
N LYS A 263 2.32 -27.72 3.65
CA LYS A 263 2.27 -28.70 2.56
C LYS A 263 1.72 -28.17 1.24
N ALA A 264 0.72 -27.29 1.25
CA ALA A 264 0.02 -26.82 0.04
C ALA A 264 -0.06 -25.29 -0.06
N ARG A 265 0.86 -24.60 0.63
CA ARG A 265 0.81 -23.13 0.75
C ARG A 265 1.44 -22.39 -0.41
N LYS A 266 2.05 -23.11 -1.35
CA LYS A 266 2.73 -22.54 -2.52
C LYS A 266 2.43 -23.39 -3.74
N ALA A 267 1.96 -22.76 -4.81
CA ALA A 267 1.65 -23.46 -6.04
C ALA A 267 1.93 -22.58 -7.26
N MET A 268 2.24 -23.24 -8.39
CA MET A 268 2.34 -22.63 -9.71
C MET A 268 1.37 -23.29 -10.69
N GLN A 269 0.76 -22.47 -11.53
CA GLN A 269 -0.04 -22.91 -12.66
C GLN A 269 0.33 -22.10 -13.89
N ILE A 270 0.38 -22.75 -15.05
CA ILE A 270 0.51 -22.07 -16.32
C ILE A 270 -0.88 -21.82 -16.87
N PHE A 271 -1.15 -20.56 -17.16
CA PHE A 271 -2.37 -20.12 -17.81
C PHE A 271 -2.10 -19.74 -19.26
N GLU A 272 -3.08 -19.99 -20.13
CA GLU A 272 -3.09 -19.55 -21.50
C GLU A 272 -4.30 -18.63 -21.71
N GLN A 273 -4.05 -17.42 -22.22
CA GLN A 273 -5.10 -16.49 -22.61
C GLN A 273 -5.78 -17.01 -23.88
N LYS A 274 -7.09 -17.21 -23.85
CA LYS A 274 -7.83 -17.82 -24.97
C LYS A 274 -7.88 -16.96 -26.21
N ARG A 275 -7.80 -15.64 -26.05
CA ARG A 275 -7.90 -14.68 -27.15
C ARG A 275 -6.77 -14.84 -28.17
N ASN A 276 -5.55 -15.05 -27.71
CA ASN A 276 -4.34 -15.02 -28.54
C ASN A 276 -3.38 -16.20 -28.33
N GLY A 277 -3.65 -17.06 -27.33
CA GLY A 277 -2.80 -18.21 -27.03
C GLY A 277 -1.56 -17.90 -26.18
N GLU A 278 -1.38 -16.64 -25.76
CA GLU A 278 -0.27 -16.24 -24.89
C GLU A 278 -0.33 -16.94 -23.54
N ARG A 279 0.83 -17.34 -23.03
CA ARG A 279 0.97 -18.11 -21.81
C ARG A 279 1.81 -17.39 -20.80
N PHE A 280 1.51 -17.60 -19.53
CA PHE A 280 2.35 -17.16 -18.42
C PHE A 280 2.23 -18.11 -17.22
N ILE A 281 3.24 -18.08 -16.37
CA ILE A 281 3.25 -18.81 -15.12
C ILE A 281 2.70 -17.89 -14.04
N TYR A 282 1.68 -18.33 -13.31
CA TYR A 282 1.18 -17.66 -12.13
C TYR A 282 1.51 -18.48 -10.88
N SER A 283 2.23 -17.88 -9.95
CA SER A 283 2.63 -18.50 -8.68
C SER A 283 1.92 -17.82 -7.52
N VAL A 284 1.17 -18.57 -6.74
CA VAL A 284 0.49 -18.12 -5.52
C VAL A 284 1.21 -18.70 -4.31
N ASN A 285 1.59 -17.84 -3.37
CA ASN A 285 2.50 -18.21 -2.30
C ASN A 285 2.03 -17.67 -0.96
N HIS A 286 2.13 -18.51 0.08
CA HIS A 286 2.01 -18.11 1.47
C HIS A 286 3.21 -18.67 2.24
N PHE A 287 4.18 -17.80 2.55
CA PHE A 287 5.39 -18.19 3.24
C PHE A 287 5.16 -18.28 4.75
N LYS A 288 6.14 -18.82 5.44
CA LYS A 288 6.07 -18.99 6.90
C LYS A 288 5.90 -17.66 7.61
N ALA A 289 4.83 -17.54 8.40
CA ALA A 289 4.55 -16.37 9.22
C ALA A 289 5.69 -16.08 10.21
N LYS A 290 5.86 -14.80 10.56
CA LYS A 290 6.86 -14.35 11.56
C LYS A 290 6.47 -14.75 12.99
N SER A 291 5.23 -15.17 13.23
CA SER A 291 4.71 -15.58 14.53
C SER A 291 5.23 -16.95 14.96
N GLY A 292 5.34 -17.15 16.28
CA GLY A 292 5.86 -18.36 16.91
C GLY A 292 7.30 -18.19 17.39
N THR A 293 7.92 -19.29 17.81
CA THR A 293 9.30 -19.32 18.31
C THR A 293 10.15 -20.20 17.41
N GLY A 294 11.03 -19.59 16.65
CA GLY A 294 12.05 -20.27 15.84
C GLY A 294 13.26 -20.66 16.68
N THR A 295 14.03 -21.62 16.19
CA THR A 295 15.28 -22.07 16.82
C THR A 295 16.43 -22.04 15.79
N GLY A 296 17.65 -21.90 16.27
CA GLY A 296 18.83 -21.85 15.40
C GLY A 296 18.74 -20.70 14.38
N ALA A 297 18.85 -21.01 13.10
CA ALA A 297 18.77 -20.01 12.03
C ALA A 297 17.37 -19.35 11.87
N ASP A 298 16.34 -19.98 12.41
CA ASP A 298 14.96 -19.48 12.41
C ASP A 298 14.62 -18.64 13.64
N ALA A 299 15.49 -18.58 14.67
CA ALA A 299 15.33 -17.65 15.77
C ALA A 299 15.44 -16.19 15.27
N ASP A 300 14.79 -15.26 15.96
CA ASP A 300 14.93 -13.84 15.67
C ASP A 300 16.39 -13.40 15.87
N GLN A 301 17.03 -12.98 14.80
CA GLN A 301 18.41 -12.51 14.81
C GLN A 301 18.52 -11.03 15.22
N HIS A 302 17.43 -10.39 15.62
CA HIS A 302 17.33 -8.98 16.00
C HIS A 302 17.80 -8.01 14.89
N ASP A 303 17.65 -8.43 13.65
CA ASP A 303 18.00 -7.68 12.44
C ASP A 303 16.80 -6.98 11.77
N GLY A 304 15.63 -7.11 12.39
CA GLY A 304 14.36 -6.56 11.93
C GLY A 304 13.52 -7.51 11.07
N GLN A 305 14.04 -8.70 10.73
CA GLN A 305 13.34 -9.67 9.89
C GLN A 305 12.44 -10.62 10.69
N GLY A 306 12.64 -10.68 12.03
CA GLY A 306 11.87 -11.51 12.96
C GLY A 306 12.13 -13.00 12.79
N GLN A 307 11.26 -13.82 13.41
CA GLN A 307 11.37 -15.28 13.42
C GLN A 307 11.21 -15.89 12.01
N PHE A 308 11.78 -17.08 11.81
CA PHE A 308 11.62 -17.91 10.61
C PHE A 308 12.13 -17.30 9.30
N ASN A 309 13.10 -16.39 9.35
CA ASN A 309 13.65 -15.79 8.15
C ASN A 309 14.39 -16.82 7.27
N ALA A 310 15.13 -17.75 7.88
CA ALA A 310 15.83 -18.80 7.15
C ALA A 310 14.84 -19.73 6.41
N THR A 311 13.73 -20.11 7.05
CA THR A 311 12.66 -20.88 6.41
C THR A 311 12.06 -20.12 5.23
N ARG A 312 11.73 -18.82 5.36
CA ARG A 312 11.21 -18.02 4.23
C ARG A 312 12.22 -17.88 3.09
N CYS A 313 13.51 -17.80 3.38
CA CYS A 313 14.57 -17.85 2.38
C CYS A 313 14.60 -19.17 1.60
N GLN A 314 14.37 -20.29 2.27
CA GLN A 314 14.25 -21.62 1.63
C GLN A 314 12.99 -21.70 0.76
N GLU A 315 11.89 -21.12 1.21
CA GLU A 315 10.64 -21.05 0.45
C GLU A 315 10.80 -20.21 -0.82
N ALA A 316 11.45 -19.05 -0.74
CA ALA A 316 11.79 -18.24 -1.91
C ALA A 316 12.68 -19.00 -2.90
N GLN A 317 13.69 -19.73 -2.40
CA GLN A 317 14.56 -20.56 -3.23
C GLN A 317 13.78 -21.66 -3.94
N ALA A 318 12.85 -22.33 -3.26
CA ALA A 318 12.03 -23.39 -3.85
C ALA A 318 11.14 -22.87 -5.00
N VAL A 319 10.59 -21.66 -4.87
CA VAL A 319 9.85 -20.99 -5.94
C VAL A 319 10.76 -20.71 -7.14
N ILE A 320 11.95 -20.16 -6.90
CA ILE A 320 12.95 -19.90 -7.95
C ILE A 320 13.37 -21.20 -8.65
N ASP A 321 13.60 -22.25 -7.91
CA ASP A 321 14.07 -23.54 -8.48
C ASP A 321 13.00 -24.21 -9.34
N LEU A 322 11.72 -24.10 -8.97
CA LEU A 322 10.63 -24.57 -9.83
C LEU A 322 10.52 -23.72 -11.10
N TYR A 323 10.60 -22.40 -10.97
CA TYR A 323 10.59 -21.50 -12.12
C TYR A 323 11.75 -21.80 -13.08
N LYS A 324 12.97 -21.99 -12.58
CA LYS A 324 14.13 -22.39 -13.40
C LYS A 324 13.88 -23.66 -14.20
N ARG A 325 13.28 -24.67 -13.59
CA ARG A 325 12.95 -25.93 -14.27
C ARG A 325 11.95 -25.73 -15.40
N LEU A 326 10.93 -24.89 -15.14
CA LEU A 326 9.89 -24.60 -16.15
C LEU A 326 10.45 -23.83 -17.34
N VAL A 327 11.27 -22.82 -17.10
CA VAL A 327 11.93 -22.01 -18.14
C VAL A 327 12.92 -22.83 -18.96
N GLY A 328 13.65 -23.76 -18.33
CA GLY A 328 14.58 -24.65 -19.04
C GLY A 328 13.89 -25.61 -20.02
N GLN A 329 12.59 -25.77 -19.92
CA GLN A 329 11.78 -26.66 -20.77
C GLN A 329 10.91 -25.91 -21.79
N ARG A 330 10.91 -24.57 -21.80
CA ARG A 330 9.98 -23.74 -22.57
C ARG A 330 10.65 -22.47 -23.09
N GLU A 331 10.13 -21.96 -24.18
CA GLU A 331 10.56 -20.68 -24.75
C GLU A 331 10.02 -19.47 -23.95
N ASP A 332 8.83 -19.62 -23.37
CA ASP A 332 8.18 -18.57 -22.60
C ASP A 332 8.73 -18.50 -21.17
N LYS A 333 9.17 -17.30 -20.80
CA LYS A 333 9.79 -16.99 -19.49
C LYS A 333 8.92 -16.12 -18.60
N ASP A 334 7.69 -15.88 -18.99
CA ASP A 334 6.81 -14.98 -18.26
C ASP A 334 6.30 -15.62 -16.97
N ILE A 335 6.66 -15.02 -15.85
CA ILE A 335 6.16 -15.41 -14.53
C ILE A 335 5.67 -14.19 -13.76
N LEU A 336 4.55 -14.38 -13.06
CA LEU A 336 4.04 -13.50 -12.03
C LEU A 336 3.93 -14.29 -10.71
N ILE A 337 4.71 -13.88 -9.71
CA ILE A 337 4.76 -14.46 -8.36
C ILE A 337 4.01 -13.51 -7.44
N MET A 338 2.93 -13.98 -6.83
CA MET A 338 2.12 -13.17 -5.92
C MET A 338 1.79 -13.94 -4.64
N GLY A 339 1.30 -13.22 -3.63
CA GLY A 339 0.82 -13.76 -2.37
C GLY A 339 1.48 -13.14 -1.16
N ASP A 340 1.11 -13.64 0.01
CA ASP A 340 1.68 -13.27 1.29
C ASP A 340 3.03 -13.98 1.49
N LEU A 341 4.12 -13.26 1.26
CA LEU A 341 5.47 -13.78 1.44
C LEU A 341 5.98 -13.61 2.88
N ASN A 342 5.17 -13.05 3.79
CA ASN A 342 5.51 -12.83 5.19
C ASN A 342 6.89 -12.16 5.39
N ALA A 343 7.33 -11.41 4.40
CA ALA A 343 8.60 -10.68 4.38
C ALA A 343 8.37 -9.29 3.80
N TYR A 344 8.90 -8.26 4.44
CA TYR A 344 8.80 -6.90 3.91
C TYR A 344 9.81 -6.66 2.78
N ALA A 345 9.63 -5.57 2.05
CA ALA A 345 10.29 -5.24 0.79
C ALA A 345 11.81 -5.44 0.71
N LYS A 346 12.53 -5.22 1.82
CA LYS A 346 14.00 -5.26 1.84
C LYS A 346 14.55 -6.49 2.57
N GLU A 347 13.68 -7.41 3.01
CA GLU A 347 14.07 -8.62 3.71
C GLU A 347 14.70 -9.66 2.76
N ASP A 348 15.47 -10.59 3.33
CA ASP A 348 16.25 -11.57 2.59
C ASP A 348 15.43 -12.46 1.64
N PRO A 349 14.21 -12.92 1.97
CA PRO A 349 13.40 -13.71 1.04
C PRO A 349 13.07 -12.94 -0.25
N ILE A 350 12.78 -11.63 -0.14
CA ILE A 350 12.49 -10.77 -1.29
C ILE A 350 13.77 -10.50 -2.08
N ARG A 351 14.88 -10.21 -1.36
CA ARG A 351 16.19 -10.01 -1.98
C ARG A 351 16.62 -11.18 -2.86
N LYS A 352 16.32 -12.44 -2.47
CA LYS A 352 16.61 -13.62 -3.30
C LYS A 352 15.95 -13.58 -4.66
N PHE A 353 14.70 -13.14 -4.75
CA PHE A 353 14.03 -12.96 -6.04
C PHE A 353 14.70 -11.88 -6.90
N LEU A 354 15.06 -10.75 -6.28
CA LEU A 354 15.73 -9.64 -6.95
C LEU A 354 17.14 -10.03 -7.43
N GLU A 355 17.92 -10.74 -6.62
CA GLU A 355 19.24 -11.27 -6.97
C GLU A 355 19.17 -12.29 -8.12
N TYR A 356 18.07 -13.02 -8.23
CA TYR A 356 17.81 -13.90 -9.38
C TYR A 356 17.44 -13.12 -10.66
N GLY A 357 17.20 -11.82 -10.58
CA GLY A 357 16.86 -10.95 -11.71
C GLY A 357 15.37 -10.74 -11.90
N LEU A 358 14.53 -11.11 -10.92
CA LEU A 358 13.11 -10.78 -10.92
C LEU A 358 12.88 -9.34 -10.42
N ILE A 359 11.72 -8.79 -10.70
CA ILE A 359 11.37 -7.39 -10.47
C ILE A 359 10.19 -7.32 -9.49
N ASP A 360 10.35 -6.55 -8.42
CA ASP A 360 9.27 -6.21 -7.49
C ASP A 360 8.41 -5.09 -8.09
N LEU A 361 7.15 -5.39 -8.37
CA LEU A 361 6.23 -4.47 -9.03
C LEU A 361 5.80 -3.33 -8.11
N HIS A 362 5.54 -3.61 -6.82
CA HIS A 362 5.19 -2.56 -5.87
C HIS A 362 6.26 -1.47 -5.84
N ARG A 363 7.51 -1.90 -5.71
CA ARG A 363 8.63 -0.96 -5.68
C ARG A 363 8.83 -0.23 -7.00
N SER A 364 8.61 -0.93 -8.13
CA SER A 364 8.78 -0.34 -9.47
C SER A 364 7.71 0.71 -9.79
N PHE A 365 6.48 0.55 -9.29
CA PHE A 365 5.35 1.43 -9.58
C PHE A 365 5.08 2.47 -8.49
N HIS A 366 5.42 2.19 -7.22
CA HIS A 366 5.03 3.03 -6.08
C HIS A 366 6.20 3.38 -5.14
N ALA A 367 7.43 3.03 -5.52
CA ALA A 367 8.62 3.21 -4.69
C ALA A 367 8.45 2.56 -3.29
N ASP A 368 8.87 3.25 -2.23
CA ASP A 368 8.83 2.73 -0.86
C ASP A 368 7.53 3.11 -0.11
N THR A 369 6.45 3.50 -0.83
CA THR A 369 5.17 3.93 -0.23
C THR A 369 4.08 2.86 -0.24
N SER A 370 4.33 1.71 -0.86
CA SER A 370 3.38 0.59 -0.89
C SER A 370 3.22 -0.06 0.48
N TYR A 371 2.01 -0.53 0.74
CA TYR A 371 1.68 -1.36 1.89
C TYR A 371 0.49 -2.26 1.56
N SER A 372 0.37 -3.36 2.27
CA SER A 372 -0.78 -4.28 2.25
C SER A 372 -1.17 -4.73 3.66
N TYR A 373 -0.33 -4.42 4.64
CA TYR A 373 -0.46 -4.87 6.01
C TYR A 373 -0.06 -3.78 7.00
N GLN A 374 -0.69 -3.78 8.19
CA GLN A 374 -0.36 -2.88 9.28
C GLN A 374 -0.14 -3.66 10.57
N TYR A 375 0.98 -3.40 11.22
CA TYR A 375 1.29 -3.99 12.52
C TYR A 375 1.93 -2.97 13.46
N GLY A 376 1.37 -2.84 14.67
CA GLY A 376 1.91 -1.91 15.68
C GLY A 376 1.97 -0.45 15.25
N GLY A 377 1.08 -0.01 14.35
CA GLY A 377 1.05 1.36 13.81
C GLY A 377 2.05 1.60 12.67
N LEU A 378 2.69 0.53 12.17
CA LEU A 378 3.65 0.59 11.07
C LEU A 378 3.06 -0.10 9.84
N ALA A 379 3.06 0.60 8.70
CA ALA A 379 2.64 0.08 7.42
C ALA A 379 3.79 -0.66 6.71
N GLY A 380 3.47 -1.64 5.88
CA GLY A 380 4.40 -2.32 5.00
C GLY A 380 3.66 -3.32 4.13
N TYR A 381 4.28 -3.84 3.09
CA TYR A 381 3.65 -4.90 2.31
C TYR A 381 4.32 -6.25 2.56
N LEU A 382 3.48 -7.23 2.89
CA LEU A 382 3.80 -8.65 2.98
C LEU A 382 3.27 -9.38 1.76
N ASP A 383 2.24 -8.81 1.11
CA ASP A 383 1.63 -9.30 -0.11
C ASP A 383 2.35 -8.69 -1.30
N HIS A 384 3.04 -9.52 -2.05
CA HIS A 384 3.94 -9.12 -3.12
C HIS A 384 3.36 -9.41 -4.50
N ALA A 385 3.87 -8.67 -5.49
CA ALA A 385 3.78 -8.96 -6.91
C ALA A 385 5.18 -8.83 -7.51
N ILE A 386 5.77 -9.96 -7.88
CA ILE A 386 7.13 -10.07 -8.40
C ILE A 386 7.07 -10.76 -9.76
N CYS A 387 7.78 -10.26 -10.76
CA CYS A 387 7.70 -10.83 -12.10
C CYS A 387 9.06 -10.95 -12.80
N SER A 388 9.10 -11.72 -13.88
CA SER A 388 10.25 -11.77 -14.79
C SER A 388 10.41 -10.45 -15.57
N PRO A 389 11.60 -10.12 -16.06
CA PRO A 389 11.82 -8.95 -16.91
C PRO A 389 11.00 -8.95 -18.21
N THR A 390 10.67 -10.13 -18.73
CA THR A 390 9.80 -10.28 -19.91
C THR A 390 8.35 -9.96 -19.56
N MET A 391 7.82 -10.51 -18.47
CA MET A 391 6.50 -10.18 -17.95
C MET A 391 6.40 -8.69 -17.57
N TYR A 392 7.44 -8.09 -16.99
CA TYR A 392 7.43 -6.68 -16.60
C TYR A 392 7.06 -5.73 -17.75
N LYS A 393 7.46 -6.06 -18.97
CA LYS A 393 7.12 -5.28 -20.17
C LYS A 393 5.62 -5.33 -20.52
N GLN A 394 4.90 -6.29 -19.96
CA GLN A 394 3.48 -6.53 -20.19
C GLN A 394 2.61 -6.08 -19.01
N VAL A 395 3.24 -5.60 -17.91
CA VAL A 395 2.52 -5.07 -16.76
C VAL A 395 2.03 -3.67 -17.04
N CYS A 396 0.72 -3.45 -16.93
CA CYS A 396 0.08 -2.13 -17.07
C CYS A 396 0.07 -1.34 -15.76
N GLY A 397 0.04 -2.05 -14.63
CA GLY A 397 0.02 -1.43 -13.31
C GLY A 397 -0.08 -2.46 -12.20
N VAL A 398 0.15 -2.00 -10.98
CA VAL A 398 -0.02 -2.76 -9.74
C VAL A 398 -0.65 -1.87 -8.69
N ILE A 399 -1.56 -2.39 -7.89
CA ILE A 399 -2.11 -1.68 -6.72
C ILE A 399 -2.28 -2.64 -5.54
N GLY A 400 -2.10 -2.11 -4.31
CA GLY A 400 -2.69 -2.65 -3.11
C GLY A 400 -4.09 -2.05 -2.95
N PHE A 401 -5.12 -2.88 -2.88
CA PHE A 401 -6.49 -2.40 -2.74
C PHE A 401 -6.85 -2.29 -1.26
N HIS A 402 -6.67 -1.10 -0.68
CA HIS A 402 -6.73 -0.84 0.76
C HIS A 402 -8.16 -0.89 1.33
N VAL A 403 -8.69 -2.10 1.49
CA VAL A 403 -10.01 -2.37 2.09
C VAL A 403 -9.92 -3.09 3.43
N ASN A 404 -8.73 -3.51 3.83
CA ASN A 404 -8.49 -4.32 5.02
C ASN A 404 -7.51 -3.68 6.00
N SER A 405 -6.26 -3.46 5.59
CA SER A 405 -5.16 -3.06 6.48
C SER A 405 -5.38 -1.71 7.17
N ASP A 406 -6.02 -0.76 6.52
CA ASP A 406 -6.35 0.55 7.07
C ASP A 406 -7.60 0.53 7.97
N GLU A 407 -8.42 -0.52 7.88
CA GLU A 407 -9.70 -0.59 8.59
C GLU A 407 -9.54 -0.89 10.07
N ASN A 408 -10.45 -0.36 10.86
CA ASN A 408 -10.49 -0.64 12.29
C ASN A 408 -10.89 -2.11 12.54
N ASP A 409 -10.21 -2.76 13.50
CA ASP A 409 -10.44 -4.17 13.90
C ASP A 409 -11.87 -4.47 14.32
N ARG A 410 -12.63 -3.48 14.74
CA ARG A 410 -14.05 -3.66 15.07
C ARG A 410 -14.92 -4.07 13.87
N TYR A 411 -14.42 -3.88 12.64
CA TYR A 411 -15.10 -4.30 11.41
C TYR A 411 -14.72 -5.70 10.96
N THR A 412 -13.83 -6.40 11.68
CA THR A 412 -13.54 -7.81 11.38
C THR A 412 -14.85 -8.64 11.45
N TYR A 413 -14.91 -9.69 10.68
CA TYR A 413 -16.10 -10.54 10.56
C TYR A 413 -16.49 -11.23 11.87
N ASP A 414 -15.57 -11.40 12.80
CA ASP A 414 -15.83 -11.97 14.14
C ASP A 414 -16.44 -10.94 15.11
N LYS A 415 -16.18 -9.65 14.92
CA LYS A 415 -16.64 -8.56 15.79
C LYS A 415 -17.83 -7.81 15.24
N SER A 416 -18.02 -7.80 13.93
CA SER A 416 -19.07 -7.03 13.26
C SER A 416 -20.03 -7.91 12.47
N SER A 417 -21.31 -7.55 12.45
CA SER A 417 -22.30 -8.08 11.52
C SER A 417 -22.36 -7.32 10.19
N ASP A 418 -21.53 -6.30 10.01
CA ASP A 418 -21.40 -5.56 8.76
C ASP A 418 -21.00 -6.50 7.63
N GLN A 419 -21.72 -6.44 6.52
CA GLN A 419 -21.50 -7.25 5.32
C GLN A 419 -20.81 -6.45 4.21
N THR A 420 -20.26 -5.27 4.51
CA THR A 420 -19.45 -4.52 3.54
C THR A 420 -18.18 -5.29 3.18
N MET A 421 -17.49 -4.85 2.13
CA MET A 421 -16.22 -5.46 1.71
C MET A 421 -15.05 -5.16 2.66
N PHE A 422 -15.21 -4.25 3.62
CA PHE A 422 -14.12 -3.76 4.44
C PHE A 422 -13.77 -4.72 5.58
N ARG A 423 -12.47 -4.95 5.82
CA ARG A 423 -11.92 -5.78 6.88
C ARG A 423 -12.43 -7.24 6.83
N TYR A 424 -12.42 -7.83 5.65
CA TYR A 424 -12.65 -9.28 5.51
C TYR A 424 -11.38 -10.08 5.84
N SER A 425 -10.24 -9.41 5.89
CA SER A 425 -8.91 -9.90 6.21
C SER A 425 -8.11 -8.80 6.91
N ASP A 426 -6.96 -9.11 7.44
CA ASP A 426 -5.96 -8.14 7.92
C ASP A 426 -4.97 -7.72 6.82
N HIS A 427 -4.97 -8.40 5.68
CA HIS A 427 -4.18 -8.13 4.49
C HIS A 427 -5.01 -7.51 3.37
N ASP A 428 -4.45 -6.51 2.68
CA ASP A 428 -5.06 -5.97 1.47
C ASP A 428 -4.78 -6.85 0.26
N PRO A 429 -5.76 -7.08 -0.62
CA PRO A 429 -5.50 -7.75 -1.88
C PRO A 429 -4.59 -6.91 -2.80
N VAL A 430 -3.76 -7.60 -3.58
CA VAL A 430 -2.87 -7.01 -4.58
C VAL A 430 -3.37 -7.34 -5.97
N LEU A 431 -3.46 -6.34 -6.83
CA LEU A 431 -3.93 -6.46 -8.19
C LEU A 431 -2.85 -6.05 -9.18
N VAL A 432 -2.74 -6.82 -10.28
CA VAL A 432 -1.82 -6.57 -11.38
C VAL A 432 -2.60 -6.60 -12.69
N GLY A 433 -2.47 -5.54 -13.48
CA GLY A 433 -2.98 -5.49 -14.85
C GLY A 433 -1.92 -5.98 -15.83
N LEU A 434 -2.27 -6.91 -16.71
CA LEU A 434 -1.39 -7.50 -17.71
C LEU A 434 -1.93 -7.29 -19.13
N ARG A 435 -1.08 -6.87 -20.06
CA ARG A 435 -1.36 -6.84 -21.49
C ARG A 435 -0.57 -7.94 -22.18
N LEU A 436 -1.18 -9.11 -22.28
CA LEU A 436 -0.59 -10.26 -22.95
C LEU A 436 -0.97 -10.19 -24.45
N ASP A 437 -0.19 -9.50 -25.27
CA ASP A 437 -0.51 -9.29 -26.70
C ASP A 437 0.52 -9.87 -27.69
N GLY A 438 1.50 -10.63 -27.18
CA GLY A 438 2.55 -11.27 -27.99
C GLY A 438 3.54 -10.28 -28.62
N SER A 439 3.20 -9.01 -28.62
CA SER A 439 4.18 -7.97 -28.84
C SER A 439 4.90 -7.79 -27.50
N ALA A 440 6.21 -7.97 -27.45
CA ALA A 440 7.01 -7.33 -26.42
C ALA A 440 6.75 -5.83 -26.61
N ALA A 441 5.60 -5.38 -26.09
CA ALA A 441 5.26 -3.99 -26.14
C ALA A 441 6.44 -3.28 -25.55
N THR A 442 7.13 -2.52 -26.34
CA THR A 442 7.90 -1.40 -25.87
C THR A 442 6.87 -0.48 -25.22
N TYR A 443 6.36 -0.92 -24.04
CA TYR A 443 5.68 -0.03 -23.13
C TYR A 443 6.79 0.85 -22.58
N ASP A 444 7.12 1.82 -23.37
CA ASP A 444 7.56 3.09 -22.88
C ASP A 444 6.30 3.65 -22.21
N PRO A 445 6.21 3.74 -20.89
CA PRO A 445 5.13 4.48 -20.26
C PRO A 445 5.35 5.94 -20.65
N LYS A 446 4.96 6.28 -21.88
CA LYS A 446 4.61 7.64 -22.19
C LYS A 446 3.36 7.88 -21.37
N PRO A 447 3.41 8.69 -20.31
CA PRO A 447 2.20 9.19 -19.76
C PRO A 447 1.47 9.83 -20.94
N GLU A 448 0.32 9.30 -21.34
CA GLU A 448 -0.64 10.05 -22.14
C GLU A 448 -1.15 11.19 -21.27
N ILE A 449 -0.27 12.14 -21.09
CA ILE A 449 -0.65 13.45 -20.60
C ILE A 449 -0.50 14.30 -21.85
N ASN A 450 -1.61 14.73 -22.36
CA ASN A 450 -1.66 15.57 -23.54
C ASN A 450 -0.80 16.84 -23.43
N ASN A 451 -0.19 17.09 -22.25
CA ASN A 451 0.46 18.37 -21.96
C ASN A 451 1.83 18.28 -21.29
N LEU A 452 2.21 17.15 -20.65
CA LEU A 452 3.53 16.99 -20.03
C LEU A 452 4.50 16.32 -21.00
N GLU A 453 5.51 17.05 -21.42
CA GLU A 453 6.57 16.54 -22.28
C GLU A 453 7.88 16.39 -21.49
N ILE A 454 8.52 15.22 -21.61
CA ILE A 454 9.86 14.98 -21.09
C ILE A 454 10.76 14.78 -22.30
N ILE A 455 11.63 15.77 -22.54
CA ILE A 455 12.48 15.82 -23.72
C ILE A 455 13.94 15.62 -23.28
N ARG A 456 14.68 14.76 -23.95
CA ARG A 456 16.10 14.68 -23.73
C ARG A 456 16.77 15.87 -24.43
N GLY A 457 17.27 16.82 -23.62
CA GLY A 457 17.90 18.02 -24.13
C GLY A 457 19.28 17.72 -24.74
N ASN A 458 20.12 16.96 -24.04
CA ASN A 458 21.42 16.46 -24.51
C ASN A 458 21.92 15.29 -23.62
N ALA A 459 23.22 14.97 -23.65
CA ALA A 459 23.79 13.90 -22.85
C ALA A 459 23.75 14.17 -21.33
N SER A 460 23.61 15.41 -20.89
CA SER A 460 23.72 15.84 -19.49
C SER A 460 22.44 16.34 -18.86
N HIS A 461 21.34 16.53 -19.60
CA HIS A 461 20.08 16.99 -19.01
C HIS A 461 18.83 16.55 -19.76
N LEU A 462 17.71 16.47 -19.02
CA LEU A 462 16.36 16.35 -19.51
C LEU A 462 15.66 17.71 -19.38
N VAL A 463 14.66 17.94 -20.22
CA VAL A 463 13.75 19.08 -20.10
C VAL A 463 12.35 18.54 -19.80
N ILE A 464 11.76 19.01 -18.72
CA ILE A 464 10.36 18.78 -18.37
C ILE A 464 9.60 20.02 -18.84
N ARG A 465 8.59 19.83 -19.69
CA ARG A 465 7.78 20.93 -20.22
C ARG A 465 6.29 20.62 -20.08
N ASP A 466 5.52 21.59 -19.58
CA ASP A 466 4.06 21.61 -19.71
C ASP A 466 3.71 22.35 -21.02
N ALA A 467 3.11 21.65 -21.97
CA ALA A 467 2.77 22.17 -23.30
C ALA A 467 1.52 23.08 -23.26
N GLU A 468 0.68 23.01 -22.24
CA GLU A 468 -0.45 23.90 -22.03
C GLU A 468 -0.18 24.86 -20.88
N SER A 469 0.04 26.12 -21.21
CA SER A 469 0.18 27.23 -20.26
C SER A 469 -1.15 27.53 -19.57
N THR A 470 -1.57 26.71 -18.61
CA THR A 470 -2.62 27.05 -17.65
C THR A 470 -2.01 27.23 -16.27
N ASP A 471 -2.68 27.94 -15.35
CA ASP A 471 -2.19 28.30 -14.02
C ASP A 471 -1.83 27.12 -13.08
N GLU A 472 -1.97 25.88 -13.53
CA GLU A 472 -1.61 24.67 -12.79
C GLU A 472 -0.23 24.17 -13.24
N GLN A 473 0.78 24.45 -12.45
CA GLN A 473 2.18 24.15 -12.73
C GLN A 473 2.57 22.72 -12.36
N ILE A 474 3.61 22.20 -13.04
CA ILE A 474 4.41 21.08 -12.56
C ILE A 474 4.92 21.44 -11.14
N SER A 475 4.64 20.59 -10.15
CA SER A 475 4.91 20.96 -8.75
C SER A 475 6.33 20.59 -8.31
N TYR A 476 6.76 19.36 -8.61
CA TYR A 476 8.06 18.82 -8.17
C TYR A 476 8.58 17.78 -9.14
N TYR A 477 9.89 17.55 -9.11
CA TYR A 477 10.52 16.37 -9.70
C TYR A 477 11.52 15.74 -8.73
N ALA A 478 11.83 14.45 -8.92
CA ALA A 478 12.88 13.74 -8.19
C ALA A 478 13.49 12.65 -9.09
N ILE A 479 14.77 12.33 -8.89
CA ILE A 479 15.43 11.24 -9.63
C ILE A 479 15.91 10.18 -8.64
N TYR A 480 15.64 8.92 -8.99
CA TYR A 480 16.07 7.75 -8.23
C TYR A 480 16.91 6.82 -9.10
N ASP A 481 17.88 6.15 -8.49
CA ASP A 481 18.54 5.02 -9.13
C ASP A 481 17.62 3.77 -9.12
N ILE A 482 17.99 2.73 -9.84
CA ILE A 482 17.22 1.48 -9.91
C ILE A 482 17.11 0.75 -8.56
N SER A 483 17.94 1.12 -7.57
CA SER A 483 17.85 0.60 -6.21
C SER A 483 16.79 1.36 -5.37
N GLY A 484 16.19 2.41 -5.94
CA GLY A 484 15.23 3.29 -5.28
C GLY A 484 15.87 4.31 -4.35
N ARG A 485 17.18 4.53 -4.47
CA ARG A 485 17.88 5.58 -3.72
C ARG A 485 17.68 6.91 -4.44
N PRO A 486 17.26 7.98 -3.75
CA PRO A 486 17.17 9.31 -4.36
C PRO A 486 18.59 9.80 -4.75
N VAL A 487 18.72 10.16 -6.02
CA VAL A 487 19.95 10.78 -6.58
C VAL A 487 19.75 12.28 -6.67
N VAL A 488 18.51 12.69 -6.98
CA VAL A 488 18.05 14.08 -6.86
C VAL A 488 16.82 14.05 -5.97
N SER A 489 16.88 14.74 -4.84
CA SER A 489 15.75 14.90 -3.91
C SER A 489 14.61 15.67 -4.57
N ALA A 490 13.39 15.58 -4.02
CA ALA A 490 12.24 16.29 -4.55
C ALA A 490 12.52 17.79 -4.66
N THR A 491 12.63 18.26 -5.90
CA THR A 491 12.94 19.66 -6.25
C THR A 491 11.70 20.34 -6.80
N LYS A 492 11.35 21.49 -6.26
CA LYS A 492 10.21 22.27 -6.72
C LYS A 492 10.49 22.88 -8.09
N ILE A 493 9.51 22.86 -8.96
CA ILE A 493 9.53 23.50 -10.27
C ILE A 493 8.71 24.79 -10.18
N GLU A 494 9.30 25.91 -10.62
CA GLU A 494 8.68 27.23 -10.54
C GLU A 494 8.29 27.80 -11.93
N SER A 495 8.48 27.01 -12.98
CA SER A 495 8.18 27.40 -14.36
C SER A 495 7.51 26.28 -15.16
N ASN A 496 6.93 26.60 -16.31
CA ASN A 496 6.34 25.62 -17.22
C ASN A 496 7.39 24.78 -17.99
N MET A 497 8.67 25.08 -17.81
CA MET A 497 9.78 24.35 -18.41
C MET A 497 10.96 24.34 -17.44
N GLU A 498 11.41 23.15 -17.06
CA GLU A 498 12.52 22.95 -16.16
C GLU A 498 13.61 22.09 -16.80
N SER A 499 14.85 22.52 -16.68
CA SER A 499 16.02 21.74 -17.11
C SER A 499 16.56 20.93 -15.93
N VAL A 500 16.49 19.62 -16.03
CA VAL A 500 16.89 18.68 -14.99
C VAL A 500 18.25 18.09 -15.35
N ASN A 501 19.24 18.35 -14.52
CA ASN A 501 20.56 17.76 -14.68
C ASN A 501 20.53 16.26 -14.46
N LEU A 502 21.17 15.51 -15.35
CA LEU A 502 21.32 14.06 -15.21
C LEU A 502 22.39 13.73 -14.17
N PRO A 503 22.25 12.59 -13.47
CA PRO A 503 23.33 12.09 -12.62
C PRO A 503 24.64 11.88 -13.40
N ASP A 504 25.78 12.14 -12.76
CA ASP A 504 27.11 11.98 -13.40
C ASP A 504 27.51 10.52 -13.61
N ALA A 505 26.93 9.60 -12.83
CA ALA A 505 27.23 8.18 -12.94
C ALA A 505 26.43 7.51 -14.05
N SER A 506 27.08 6.68 -14.86
CA SER A 506 26.41 5.82 -15.84
C SER A 506 25.45 4.86 -15.14
N GLY A 507 24.24 4.69 -15.68
CA GLY A 507 23.24 3.84 -15.06
C GLY A 507 21.83 4.04 -15.58
N VAL A 508 20.91 3.30 -15.00
CA VAL A 508 19.48 3.43 -15.25
C VAL A 508 18.82 4.19 -14.09
N TYR A 509 18.03 5.18 -14.42
CA TYR A 509 17.40 6.08 -13.47
C TYR A 509 15.91 6.23 -13.78
N ILE A 510 15.16 6.65 -12.76
CA ILE A 510 13.74 6.98 -12.87
C ILE A 510 13.54 8.43 -12.41
N LEU A 511 13.07 9.27 -13.33
CA LEU A 511 12.60 10.62 -13.02
C LEU A 511 11.13 10.53 -12.66
N TYR A 512 10.75 11.01 -11.49
CA TYR A 512 9.36 11.21 -11.09
C TYR A 512 9.00 12.68 -11.24
N VAL A 513 7.94 12.96 -11.98
CA VAL A 513 7.38 14.31 -12.13
C VAL A 513 6.03 14.36 -11.43
N TYR A 514 5.87 15.28 -10.51
CA TYR A 514 4.62 15.53 -9.79
C TYR A 514 3.86 16.64 -10.51
N TYR A 515 2.76 16.27 -11.16
CA TYR A 515 1.95 17.13 -11.99
C TYR A 515 0.46 16.92 -11.73
N LYS A 516 -0.31 17.98 -11.47
CA LYS A 516 -1.77 17.94 -11.20
C LYS A 516 -2.16 16.86 -10.17
N ALA A 517 -1.46 16.85 -9.03
CA ALA A 517 -1.66 15.86 -7.94
C ALA A 517 -1.42 14.39 -8.33
N LYS A 518 -0.79 14.12 -9.47
CA LYS A 518 -0.36 12.80 -9.92
C LYS A 518 1.15 12.74 -10.02
N VAL A 519 1.69 11.51 -9.98
CA VAL A 519 3.12 11.25 -10.12
C VAL A 519 3.35 10.50 -11.43
N TYR A 520 4.26 11.00 -12.24
CA TYR A 520 4.59 10.44 -13.55
C TYR A 520 6.03 9.96 -13.57
N PRO A 521 6.26 8.64 -13.63
CA PRO A 521 7.60 8.08 -13.74
C PRO A 521 8.09 8.12 -15.18
N TYR A 522 9.34 8.51 -15.37
CA TYR A 522 10.04 8.46 -16.65
C TYR A 522 11.39 7.78 -16.48
N LYS A 523 11.59 6.62 -17.12
CA LYS A 523 12.83 5.86 -17.08
C LYS A 523 13.81 6.38 -18.13
N PHE A 524 15.07 6.61 -17.75
CA PHE A 524 16.12 7.02 -18.68
C PHE A 524 17.46 6.35 -18.35
N ILE A 525 18.35 6.38 -19.33
CA ILE A 525 19.70 5.82 -19.21
C ILE A 525 20.70 6.97 -19.32
N VAL A 526 21.64 7.03 -18.38
CA VAL A 526 22.86 7.81 -18.48
C VAL A 526 23.94 6.88 -19.00
N PRO A 527 24.54 7.17 -20.18
CA PRO A 527 25.54 6.32 -20.83
C PRO A 527 26.79 6.09 -20.02
#